data_d0dddf44b09ecb4dfcc0c652fab39343
#
_entry.id   d0dddf44b09ecb4dfcc0c652fab39343
#
_cell.length_a   1.000
_cell.length_b   1.000
_cell.length_c   1.000
_cell.angle_alpha   90.00
_cell.angle_beta   90.00
_cell.angle_gamma   90.00
#
_symmetry.space_group_name_H-M   'P 1'
#
loop_
_entity.id
_entity.type
_entity.pdbx_description
1 polymer ?
#
loop_
_entity_poly.entity_id
_entity_poly.type
_entity_poly.pdbx_seq_one_letter_code
_entity_poly.pdbx_strand_id
1 'polypeptide(L)'
;MGSYISVGLVAEKCEPSEFLELCKRAFNMFGANIQRMTLKYPLDSECISWKEKTMSIKEIDSALSDCYSNNLCELHIDYLIEKRCVSGVLFKLKKGDGYQGALFEIPEENFDIVNEIDILEGKIKAIIKNILPYGFEYGFCDNEADIEYSKEKILSMDSVYSVLLINNELNFRLAPWKIDGLTERSHA
;
A
#
# COMPACT_ATOMS: atom_id res chain seq x y z
N MET A 1 -17.19 -3.34 -9.81
CA MET A 1 -15.77 -3.28 -9.43
C MET A 1 -15.75 -2.83 -8.00
N GLY A 2 -15.11 -3.59 -7.13
CA GLY A 2 -14.95 -3.17 -5.73
C GLY A 2 -13.96 -2.01 -5.67
N SER A 3 -14.15 -1.13 -4.72
CA SER A 3 -13.25 -0.04 -4.40
C SER A 3 -12.11 -0.54 -3.52
N TYR A 4 -10.97 0.15 -3.52
CA TYR A 4 -9.79 -0.20 -2.76
C TYR A 4 -9.38 0.94 -1.84
N ILE A 5 -8.90 0.57 -0.67
CA ILE A 5 -8.20 1.49 0.22
C ILE A 5 -6.72 1.34 -0.05
N SER A 6 -6.11 2.42 -0.48
CA SER A 6 -4.69 2.49 -0.81
C SER A 6 -3.89 2.94 0.40
N VAL A 7 -2.85 2.18 0.74
CA VAL A 7 -1.83 2.54 1.72
C VAL A 7 -0.51 2.64 1.00
N GLY A 8 -0.01 3.85 0.83
CA GLY A 8 1.25 4.13 0.15
C GLY A 8 2.37 4.47 1.13
N LEU A 9 3.55 3.97 0.85
CA LEU A 9 4.79 4.21 1.61
C LEU A 9 5.86 4.63 0.62
N VAL A 10 6.40 5.82 0.77
CA VAL A 10 7.29 6.42 -0.21
C VAL A 10 8.65 6.73 0.40
N ALA A 11 9.69 6.30 -0.29
CA ALA A 11 11.09 6.54 0.04
C ALA A 11 11.75 7.38 -1.05
N GLU A 12 12.82 8.08 -0.70
CA GLU A 12 13.75 8.63 -1.67
C GLU A 12 14.34 7.50 -2.51
N LYS A 13 14.71 7.80 -3.73
CA LYS A 13 15.33 6.83 -4.62
C LYS A 13 16.66 6.37 -4.04
N CYS A 14 16.78 5.09 -3.77
CA CYS A 14 17.97 4.43 -3.25
C CYS A 14 18.30 3.18 -4.08
N GLU A 15 19.34 2.47 -3.72
CA GLU A 15 19.73 1.24 -4.38
C GLU A 15 18.61 0.18 -4.28
N PRO A 16 18.42 -0.64 -5.34
CA PRO A 16 17.35 -1.65 -5.38
C PRO A 16 17.31 -2.58 -4.15
N SER A 17 18.46 -3.04 -3.71
CA SER A 17 18.57 -3.95 -2.55
C SER A 17 18.09 -3.27 -1.26
N GLU A 18 18.41 -2.01 -1.07
CA GLU A 18 18.00 -1.23 0.09
C GLU A 18 16.48 -1.01 0.10
N PHE A 19 15.93 -0.63 -1.06
CA PHE A 19 14.48 -0.43 -1.17
C PHE A 19 13.70 -1.73 -0.97
N LEU A 20 14.17 -2.86 -1.51
CA LEU A 20 13.52 -4.15 -1.31
C LEU A 20 13.52 -4.59 0.15
N GLU A 21 14.57 -4.27 0.91
CA GLU A 21 14.58 -4.50 2.36
C GLU A 21 13.57 -3.63 3.11
N LEU A 22 13.37 -2.37 2.69
CA LEU A 22 12.29 -1.53 3.23
C LEU A 22 10.92 -2.15 2.96
N CYS A 23 10.67 -2.58 1.72
CA CYS A 23 9.42 -3.24 1.33
C CYS A 23 9.18 -4.52 2.15
N LYS A 24 10.18 -5.34 2.34
CA LYS A 24 10.09 -6.55 3.14
C LYS A 24 9.72 -6.27 4.60
N ARG A 25 10.27 -5.21 5.18
CA ARG A 25 9.85 -4.75 6.51
C ARG A 25 8.39 -4.32 6.53
N ALA A 26 7.93 -3.59 5.50
CA ALA A 26 6.54 -3.19 5.39
C ALA A 26 5.59 -4.41 5.38
N PHE A 27 5.92 -5.48 4.68
CA PHE A 27 5.15 -6.72 4.73
C PHE A 27 5.01 -7.29 6.15
N ASN A 28 6.10 -7.31 6.91
CA ASN A 28 6.11 -7.85 8.27
C ASN A 28 5.32 -6.98 9.25
N MET A 29 5.20 -5.69 8.98
CA MET A 29 4.55 -4.74 9.90
C MET A 29 3.03 -4.73 9.82
N PHE A 30 2.43 -5.27 8.76
CA PHE A 30 0.99 -5.51 8.78
C PHE A 30 0.57 -6.49 9.90
N GLY A 31 1.56 -7.04 10.66
CA GLY A 31 1.33 -7.91 11.82
C GLY A 31 0.53 -9.14 11.47
N ALA A 32 0.46 -9.42 10.20
CA ALA A 32 -0.43 -10.39 9.62
C ALA A 32 0.34 -11.63 9.21
N ASN A 33 -0.25 -12.77 9.47
CA ASN A 33 0.24 -13.99 8.88
C ASN A 33 -0.20 -14.05 7.42
N ILE A 34 0.75 -14.02 6.50
CA ILE A 34 0.49 -14.25 5.08
C ILE A 34 0.03 -15.71 4.93
N GLN A 35 -1.18 -15.88 4.42
CA GLN A 35 -1.78 -17.21 4.17
C GLN A 35 -1.50 -17.68 2.76
N ARG A 36 -1.55 -16.75 1.83
CA ARG A 36 -1.36 -17.02 0.40
C ARG A 36 -0.70 -15.84 -0.26
N MET A 37 0.14 -16.14 -1.24
CA MET A 37 0.81 -15.15 -2.07
C MET A 37 0.78 -15.63 -3.51
N THR A 38 0.34 -14.77 -4.44
CA THR A 38 0.28 -15.07 -5.86
C THR A 38 0.87 -13.92 -6.65
N LEU A 39 1.97 -14.18 -7.33
CA LEU A 39 2.58 -13.22 -8.25
C LEU A 39 1.87 -13.30 -9.59
N LYS A 40 1.44 -12.14 -10.08
CA LYS A 40 0.87 -11.98 -11.42
C LYS A 40 1.75 -11.07 -12.25
N TYR A 41 1.98 -11.45 -13.47
CA TYR A 41 2.72 -10.65 -14.43
C TYR A 41 2.18 -10.81 -15.84
N PRO A 42 2.17 -9.71 -16.63
CA PRO A 42 1.67 -9.78 -17.99
C PRO A 42 2.63 -10.57 -18.86
N LEU A 43 2.06 -11.34 -19.80
CA LEU A 43 2.82 -12.07 -20.81
C LEU A 43 3.08 -11.25 -22.07
N ASP A 44 2.34 -10.15 -22.25
CA ASP A 44 2.44 -9.24 -23.37
C ASP A 44 2.46 -7.78 -22.92
N SER A 45 2.91 -6.90 -23.81
CA SER A 45 3.01 -5.45 -23.53
C SER A 45 1.66 -4.74 -23.40
N GLU A 46 0.58 -5.38 -23.88
CA GLU A 46 -0.78 -4.83 -23.83
C GLU A 46 -1.53 -5.26 -22.58
N CYS A 47 -0.91 -6.09 -21.72
CA CYS A 47 -1.51 -6.62 -20.49
C CYS A 47 -2.82 -7.38 -20.70
N ILE A 48 -2.98 -8.01 -21.86
CA ILE A 48 -4.18 -8.81 -22.19
C ILE A 48 -4.09 -10.19 -21.54
N SER A 49 -2.90 -10.78 -21.57
CA SER A 49 -2.65 -12.12 -21.03
C SER A 49 -1.77 -12.06 -19.80
N TRP A 50 -2.17 -12.75 -18.74
CA TRP A 50 -1.46 -12.76 -17.46
C TRP A 50 -1.04 -14.18 -17.08
N LYS A 51 0.12 -14.31 -16.49
CA LYS A 51 0.58 -15.52 -15.84
C LYS A 51 0.53 -15.36 -14.33
N GLU A 52 0.08 -16.41 -13.66
CA GLU A 52 0.00 -16.46 -12.20
C GLU A 52 0.96 -17.54 -11.68
N LYS A 53 1.65 -17.21 -10.58
CA LYS A 53 2.52 -18.14 -9.85
C LYS A 53 2.19 -18.04 -8.37
N THR A 54 1.68 -19.12 -7.80
CA THR A 54 1.54 -19.23 -6.34
C THR A 54 2.93 -19.36 -5.72
N MET A 55 3.19 -18.58 -4.68
CA MET A 55 4.48 -18.50 -4.00
C MET A 55 4.31 -18.77 -2.51
N SER A 56 5.36 -19.33 -1.90
CA SER A 56 5.44 -19.46 -0.45
C SER A 56 5.99 -18.16 0.16
N ILE A 57 5.76 -17.93 1.45
CA ILE A 57 6.32 -16.78 2.16
C ILE A 57 7.86 -16.76 2.13
N LYS A 58 8.50 -17.92 2.00
CA LYS A 58 9.96 -18.03 1.89
C LYS A 58 10.50 -17.46 0.57
N GLU A 59 9.65 -17.29 -0.43
CA GLU A 59 10.00 -16.75 -1.75
C GLU A 59 9.73 -15.25 -1.86
N ILE A 60 9.46 -14.56 -0.73
CA ILE A 60 9.11 -13.13 -0.74
C ILE A 60 10.18 -12.27 -1.39
N ASP A 61 11.45 -12.58 -1.16
CA ASP A 61 12.56 -11.84 -1.75
C ASP A 61 12.56 -11.94 -3.29
N SER A 62 12.27 -13.13 -3.81
CA SER A 62 12.12 -13.35 -5.25
C SER A 62 10.91 -12.60 -5.80
N ALA A 63 9.76 -12.67 -5.12
CA ALA A 63 8.54 -11.98 -5.53
C ALA A 63 8.73 -10.46 -5.59
N LEU A 64 9.35 -9.88 -4.57
CA LEU A 64 9.66 -8.44 -4.53
C LEU A 64 10.64 -8.04 -5.62
N SER A 65 11.66 -8.86 -5.88
CA SER A 65 12.61 -8.63 -6.98
C SER A 65 11.93 -8.66 -8.35
N ASP A 66 11.00 -9.59 -8.56
CA ASP A 66 10.21 -9.68 -9.79
C ASP A 66 9.33 -8.43 -9.96
N CYS A 67 8.63 -8.00 -8.89
CA CYS A 67 7.84 -6.77 -8.91
C CYS A 67 8.71 -5.52 -9.14
N TYR A 68 9.91 -5.48 -8.56
CA TYR A 68 10.82 -4.37 -8.77
C TYR A 68 11.35 -4.31 -10.20
N SER A 69 11.61 -5.45 -10.81
CA SER A 69 12.15 -5.53 -12.17
C SER A 69 11.10 -5.25 -13.24
N ASN A 70 9.83 -5.48 -12.93
CA ASN A 70 8.72 -5.28 -13.85
C ASN A 70 7.60 -4.46 -13.18
N ASN A 71 7.45 -3.22 -13.59
CA ASN A 71 6.47 -2.28 -13.04
C ASN A 71 5.00 -2.71 -13.19
N LEU A 72 4.73 -3.70 -14.05
CA LEU A 72 3.40 -4.25 -14.27
C LEU A 72 3.13 -5.51 -13.44
N CYS A 73 4.13 -5.99 -12.69
CA CYS A 73 3.92 -7.09 -11.76
C CYS A 73 3.03 -6.69 -10.61
N GLU A 74 2.15 -7.61 -10.23
CA GLU A 74 1.25 -7.49 -9.10
C GLU A 74 1.44 -8.67 -8.16
N LEU A 75 1.53 -8.40 -6.86
CA LEU A 75 1.57 -9.43 -5.84
C LEU A 75 0.25 -9.43 -5.07
N HIS A 76 -0.56 -10.45 -5.28
CA HIS A 76 -1.83 -10.65 -4.57
C HIS A 76 -1.57 -11.42 -3.29
N ILE A 77 -2.07 -10.91 -2.17
CA ILE A 77 -1.76 -11.43 -0.83
C ILE A 77 -3.04 -11.61 -0.05
N ASP A 78 -3.18 -12.77 0.58
CA ASP A 78 -4.20 -13.03 1.57
C ASP A 78 -3.55 -13.01 2.96
N TYR A 79 -4.07 -12.17 3.84
CA TYR A 79 -3.59 -12.03 5.22
C TYR A 79 -4.58 -12.60 6.22
N LEU A 80 -4.06 -13.15 7.30
CA LEU A 80 -4.83 -13.44 8.50
C LEU A 80 -4.48 -12.41 9.58
N ILE A 81 -5.40 -11.51 9.85
CA ILE A 81 -5.27 -10.46 10.87
C ILE A 81 -6.27 -10.74 11.97
N GLU A 82 -5.78 -11.05 13.19
CA GLU A 82 -6.64 -11.29 14.36
C GLU A 82 -7.78 -12.32 14.10
N LYS A 83 -7.46 -13.40 13.39
CA LYS A 83 -8.41 -14.46 12.98
C LYS A 83 -9.38 -14.07 11.85
N ARG A 84 -9.22 -12.91 11.23
CA ARG A 84 -9.97 -12.49 10.04
C ARG A 84 -9.10 -12.65 8.81
N CYS A 85 -9.66 -13.22 7.77
CA CYS A 85 -8.99 -13.30 6.48
C CYS A 85 -9.25 -12.00 5.71
N VAL A 86 -8.19 -11.29 5.35
CA VAL A 86 -8.21 -10.16 4.44
C VAL A 86 -7.63 -10.65 3.14
N SER A 87 -8.48 -10.98 2.20
CA SER A 87 -8.09 -11.57 0.91
C SER A 87 -7.97 -10.53 -0.19
N GLY A 88 -7.14 -10.83 -1.19
CA GLY A 88 -7.02 -10.01 -2.39
C GLY A 88 -6.33 -8.66 -2.19
N VAL A 89 -5.52 -8.51 -1.14
CA VAL A 89 -4.66 -7.34 -1.01
C VAL A 89 -3.67 -7.32 -2.16
N LEU A 90 -3.66 -6.24 -2.89
CA LEU A 90 -2.78 -6.06 -4.03
C LEU A 90 -1.59 -5.21 -3.62
N PHE A 91 -0.40 -5.73 -3.85
CA PHE A 91 0.84 -5.01 -3.62
C PHE A 91 1.52 -4.68 -4.94
N LYS A 92 1.93 -3.44 -5.08
CA LYS A 92 2.63 -2.90 -6.25
C LYS A 92 3.85 -2.10 -5.83
N LEU A 93 4.88 -2.11 -6.65
CA LEU A 93 6.01 -1.20 -6.53
C LEU A 93 5.91 -0.10 -7.58
N LYS A 94 6.13 1.12 -7.15
CA LYS A 94 6.09 2.32 -8.00
C LYS A 94 7.45 2.99 -8.03
N LYS A 95 7.82 3.50 -9.18
CA LYS A 95 9.07 4.25 -9.37
C LYS A 95 8.75 5.56 -10.08
N GLY A 96 9.20 6.65 -9.51
CA GLY A 96 9.09 7.98 -10.09
C GLY A 96 10.46 8.65 -10.23
N ASP A 97 10.44 9.91 -10.61
CA ASP A 97 11.64 10.73 -10.65
C ASP A 97 12.02 11.15 -9.24
N GLY A 98 13.15 10.65 -8.77
CA GLY A 98 13.69 10.93 -7.43
C GLY A 98 13.04 10.14 -6.28
N TYR A 99 12.01 9.33 -6.51
CA TYR A 99 11.34 8.55 -5.48
C TYR A 99 10.99 7.13 -5.93
N GLN A 100 10.68 6.30 -4.96
CA GLN A 100 10.13 4.97 -5.15
C GLN A 100 9.20 4.63 -3.99
N GLY A 101 8.25 3.74 -4.22
CA GLY A 101 7.26 3.44 -3.19
C GLY A 101 6.63 2.06 -3.29
N ALA A 102 6.07 1.64 -2.15
CA ALA A 102 5.29 0.45 -1.98
C ALA A 102 3.82 0.82 -1.78
N LEU A 103 2.95 0.28 -2.60
CA LEU A 103 1.51 0.52 -2.56
C LEU A 103 0.79 -0.77 -2.20
N PHE A 104 -0.03 -0.72 -1.16
CA PHE A 104 -0.98 -1.77 -0.78
C PHE A 104 -2.38 -1.29 -1.11
N GLU A 105 -3.08 -2.01 -1.95
CA GLU A 105 -4.49 -1.77 -2.26
C GLU A 105 -5.32 -2.87 -1.58
N ILE A 106 -6.12 -2.48 -0.61
CA ILE A 106 -6.89 -3.38 0.23
C ILE A 106 -8.36 -3.31 -0.22
N PRO A 107 -8.98 -4.41 -0.66
CA PRO A 107 -10.37 -4.39 -1.08
C PRO A 107 -11.27 -3.89 0.05
N GLU A 108 -12.12 -2.91 -0.26
CA GLU A 108 -13.01 -2.29 0.72
C GLU A 108 -13.99 -3.29 1.33
N GLU A 109 -14.45 -4.26 0.55
CA GLU A 109 -15.33 -5.35 1.02
C GLU A 109 -14.71 -6.26 2.09
N ASN A 110 -13.37 -6.31 2.15
CA ASN A 110 -12.65 -7.05 3.20
C ASN A 110 -12.61 -6.31 4.54
N PHE A 111 -13.02 -5.10 4.51
CA PHE A 111 -13.22 -4.29 5.70
C PHE A 111 -14.67 -4.35 6.17
N ASP A 112 -15.32 -5.41 6.28
CA ASP A 112 -16.68 -5.70 6.78
C ASP A 112 -17.05 -4.90 8.08
N ILE A 113 -17.24 -3.53 8.01
CA ILE A 113 -16.76 -2.73 9.12
C ILE A 113 -17.46 -1.42 9.28
N VAL A 114 -18.70 -1.41 8.99
CA VAL A 114 -19.50 -0.23 9.37
C VAL A 114 -19.38 0.10 10.87
N ASN A 115 -19.04 -0.88 11.69
CA ASN A 115 -18.93 -0.71 13.14
C ASN A 115 -17.49 -0.64 13.70
N GLU A 116 -16.46 -0.72 12.86
CA GLU A 116 -15.05 -0.79 13.29
C GLU A 116 -14.13 0.18 12.55
N ILE A 117 -14.68 1.21 11.92
CA ILE A 117 -13.92 2.24 11.18
C ILE A 117 -12.84 2.87 12.05
N ASP A 118 -13.16 3.25 13.27
CA ASP A 118 -12.20 3.83 14.21
C ASP A 118 -11.05 2.88 14.52
N ILE A 119 -11.35 1.58 14.62
CA ILE A 119 -10.34 0.55 14.87
C ILE A 119 -9.43 0.41 13.65
N LEU A 120 -9.99 0.42 12.46
CA LEU A 120 -9.24 0.33 11.22
C LEU A 120 -8.38 1.56 11.00
N GLU A 121 -8.95 2.75 11.14
CA GLU A 121 -8.23 4.00 11.06
C GLU A 121 -7.07 4.03 12.06
N GLY A 122 -7.30 3.59 13.29
CA GLY A 122 -6.27 3.43 14.30
C GLY A 122 -5.17 2.45 13.89
N LYS A 123 -5.53 1.32 13.26
CA LYS A 123 -4.57 0.33 12.75
C LYS A 123 -3.75 0.88 11.58
N ILE A 124 -4.36 1.54 10.62
CA ILE A 124 -3.66 2.17 9.51
C ILE A 124 -2.70 3.25 10.00
N LYS A 125 -3.14 4.10 10.92
CA LYS A 125 -2.27 5.09 11.57
C LYS A 125 -1.08 4.44 12.27
N ALA A 126 -1.32 3.36 13.01
CA ALA A 126 -0.27 2.62 13.70
C ALA A 126 0.72 1.99 12.70
N ILE A 127 0.22 1.42 11.61
CA ILE A 127 1.05 0.85 10.54
C ILE A 127 1.92 1.94 9.94
N ILE A 128 1.34 3.04 9.48
CA ILE A 128 2.09 4.14 8.88
C ILE A 128 3.13 4.70 9.85
N LYS A 129 2.76 4.97 11.10
CA LYS A 129 3.69 5.45 12.13
C LYS A 129 4.84 4.50 12.40
N ASN A 130 4.57 3.20 12.39
CA ASN A 130 5.60 2.21 12.68
C ASN A 130 6.56 2.00 11.51
N ILE A 131 6.13 2.27 10.27
CA ILE A 131 6.94 2.04 9.08
C ILE A 131 7.84 3.24 8.75
N LEU A 132 7.39 4.47 8.99
CA LEU A 132 8.17 5.67 8.68
C LEU A 132 9.55 5.71 9.35
N PRO A 133 9.72 5.30 10.63
CA PRO A 133 11.04 5.24 11.25
C PRO A 133 12.04 4.31 10.57
N TYR A 134 11.60 3.47 9.65
CA TYR A 134 12.43 2.47 8.96
C TYR A 134 12.96 2.91 7.59
N GLY A 135 12.86 4.17 7.24
CA GLY A 135 13.48 4.70 6.02
C GLY A 135 12.51 5.14 4.92
N PHE A 136 11.20 5.07 5.16
CA PHE A 136 10.24 5.76 4.30
C PHE A 136 10.16 7.23 4.69
N GLU A 137 10.04 8.12 3.72
CA GLU A 137 9.97 9.55 3.93
C GLU A 137 8.58 10.04 4.31
N TYR A 138 7.56 9.41 3.71
CA TYR A 138 6.17 9.65 4.05
C TYR A 138 5.31 8.41 3.75
N GLY A 139 4.15 8.38 4.38
CA GLY A 139 3.11 7.39 4.10
C GLY A 139 1.75 8.05 4.01
N PHE A 140 0.86 7.44 3.25
CA PHE A 140 -0.50 7.94 3.11
C PHE A 140 -1.52 6.81 3.11
N CYS A 141 -2.78 7.20 3.34
CA CYS A 141 -3.92 6.35 3.12
C CYS A 141 -5.04 7.14 2.46
N ASP A 142 -5.64 6.59 1.42
CA ASP A 142 -6.77 7.18 0.70
C ASP A 142 -7.51 6.11 -0.10
N ASN A 143 -8.65 6.49 -0.67
CA ASN A 143 -9.42 5.63 -1.55
C ASN A 143 -8.86 5.70 -2.98
N GLU A 144 -8.57 4.54 -3.56
CA GLU A 144 -8.09 4.41 -4.94
C GLU A 144 -6.94 5.35 -5.34
N ALA A 145 -6.09 5.70 -4.37
CA ALA A 145 -4.96 6.59 -4.60
C ALA A 145 -3.71 5.83 -5.08
N ASP A 146 -2.88 6.50 -5.85
CA ASP A 146 -1.59 5.97 -6.31
C ASP A 146 -0.42 6.79 -5.74
N ILE A 147 0.78 6.26 -5.86
CA ILE A 147 2.03 6.95 -5.54
C ILE A 147 2.45 7.78 -6.76
N GLU A 148 2.28 9.09 -6.66
CA GLU A 148 2.51 10.01 -7.78
C GLU A 148 3.56 11.09 -7.51
N TYR A 149 3.94 11.28 -6.23
CA TYR A 149 4.70 12.46 -5.82
C TYR A 149 5.92 12.12 -4.99
N SER A 150 6.99 12.90 -5.15
CA SER A 150 8.10 12.94 -4.20
C SER A 150 7.69 13.68 -2.93
N LYS A 151 8.49 13.55 -1.87
CA LYS A 151 8.26 14.26 -0.60
C LYS A 151 8.24 15.78 -0.78
N GLU A 152 9.17 16.32 -1.56
CA GLU A 152 9.25 17.77 -1.82
C GLU A 152 7.97 18.26 -2.49
N LYS A 153 7.46 17.47 -3.43
CA LYS A 153 6.23 17.83 -4.13
C LYS A 153 5.04 17.82 -3.18
N ILE A 154 4.91 16.78 -2.35
CA ILE A 154 3.84 16.68 -1.34
C ILE A 154 3.88 17.87 -0.37
N LEU A 155 5.07 18.29 0.09
CA LEU A 155 5.22 19.43 0.99
C LEU A 155 4.77 20.76 0.36
N SER A 156 4.79 20.85 -0.96
CA SER A 156 4.35 22.03 -1.71
C SER A 156 2.85 22.04 -2.03
N MET A 157 2.10 20.99 -1.65
CA MET A 157 0.69 20.80 -2.01
C MET A 157 -0.20 20.89 -0.75
N ASP A 158 -1.34 21.54 -0.86
CA ASP A 158 -2.21 21.78 0.30
C ASP A 158 -3.07 20.56 0.68
N SER A 159 -3.45 19.72 -0.28
CA SER A 159 -4.24 18.52 0.03
C SER A 159 -4.17 17.49 -1.08
N VAL A 160 -3.45 16.38 -0.85
CA VAL A 160 -3.28 15.32 -1.83
C VAL A 160 -3.94 14.03 -1.36
N TYR A 161 -3.72 13.63 -0.11
CA TYR A 161 -4.24 12.40 0.46
C TYR A 161 -5.08 12.68 1.70
N SER A 162 -6.09 11.85 1.93
CA SER A 162 -7.00 11.96 3.09
C SER A 162 -6.26 11.82 4.42
N VAL A 163 -5.33 10.89 4.49
CA VAL A 163 -4.43 10.69 5.62
C VAL A 163 -3.00 10.76 5.13
N LEU A 164 -2.21 11.63 5.71
CA LEU A 164 -0.79 11.80 5.38
C LEU A 164 0.06 11.82 6.65
N LEU A 165 1.03 10.96 6.73
CA LEU A 165 2.09 11.00 7.73
C LEU A 165 3.39 11.43 7.04
N ILE A 166 3.88 12.61 7.41
CA ILE A 166 5.10 13.20 6.88
C ILE A 166 5.80 13.96 8.02
N ASN A 167 7.12 13.91 8.07
CA ASN A 167 7.93 14.54 9.15
C ASN A 167 7.47 14.15 10.57
N ASN A 168 7.03 12.91 10.78
CA ASN A 168 6.45 12.39 12.02
C ASN A 168 5.12 13.06 12.45
N GLU A 169 4.53 13.89 11.62
CA GLU A 169 3.23 14.50 11.84
C GLU A 169 2.16 13.77 11.03
N LEU A 170 1.11 13.33 11.73
CA LEU A 170 -0.05 12.73 11.10
C LEU A 170 -1.06 13.83 10.79
N ASN A 171 -1.27 14.09 9.52
CA ASN A 171 -2.18 15.09 9.04
C ASN A 171 -3.43 14.45 8.44
N PHE A 172 -4.60 14.86 8.93
CA PHE A 172 -5.89 14.61 8.32
C PHE A 172 -6.25 15.84 7.52
N ARG A 173 -6.14 15.76 6.20
CA ARG A 173 -6.31 16.91 5.32
C ARG A 173 -7.70 17.01 4.69
N LEU A 174 -8.51 15.96 4.80
CA LEU A 174 -9.87 15.93 4.29
C LEU A 174 -10.82 15.58 5.43
N ALA A 175 -12.10 16.00 5.30
CA ALA A 175 -13.15 15.68 6.25
C ALA A 175 -13.20 14.19 6.56
N PRO A 176 -13.77 13.79 7.71
CA PRO A 176 -13.60 12.46 8.24
C PRO A 176 -13.82 11.41 7.16
N TRP A 177 -12.79 10.63 6.95
CA TRP A 177 -12.76 9.56 6.00
C TRP A 177 -13.82 8.54 6.38
N LYS A 178 -14.85 8.41 5.53
CA LYS A 178 -15.89 7.42 5.71
C LYS A 178 -15.62 6.27 4.77
N ILE A 179 -15.48 5.09 5.35
CA ILE A 179 -15.25 3.86 4.60
C ILE A 179 -16.57 3.16 4.25
N ASP A 180 -17.68 3.60 4.74
CA ASP A 180 -18.98 3.00 4.48
C ASP A 180 -19.47 3.17 3.03
N GLY A 181 -18.71 2.56 2.17
CA GLY A 181 -19.11 2.43 0.78
C GLY A 181 -18.97 3.67 0.01
N LEU A 182 -18.06 4.43 0.22
CA LEU A 182 -17.83 5.44 -0.67
C LEU A 182 -17.60 6.76 -0.07
N THR A 183 -16.46 6.87 0.21
CA THR A 183 -15.81 8.15 0.24
C THR A 183 -16.51 9.25 -0.53
N GLU A 184 -17.61 9.73 -0.02
CA GLU A 184 -17.99 11.09 -0.30
C GLU A 184 -16.90 11.96 0.33
N ARG A 185 -15.89 12.26 -0.45
CA ARG A 185 -15.01 13.38 -0.15
C ARG A 185 -15.91 14.59 -0.08
N SER A 186 -16.28 15.01 1.11
CA SER A 186 -16.95 16.28 1.26
C SER A 186 -15.92 17.33 0.86
N HIS A 187 -16.07 17.84 -0.33
CA HIS A 187 -15.39 19.06 -0.74
C HIS A 187 -15.83 20.14 0.23
N ALA A 188 -14.94 20.53 1.12
CA ALA A 188 -15.13 21.72 1.94
C ALA A 188 -14.96 22.96 1.05
#